data_c818b9a82387986815d0b87f6f2b2ec9
#
_entry.id   c818b9a82387986815d0b87f6f2b2ec9
#
_cell.length_a   1.000
_cell.length_b   1.000
_cell.length_c   1.000
_cell.angle_alpha   90.00
_cell.angle_beta   90.00
_cell.angle_gamma   90.00
#
_symmetry.space_group_name_H-M   'P 1'
#
loop_
_entity.id
_entity.type
_entity.pdbx_description
1 polymer ?
#
loop_
_entity_poly.entity_id
_entity_poly.type
_entity_poly.pdbx_seq_one_letter_code
_entity_poly.pdbx_strand_id
1 'polypeptide(L)'
;MIKQYITALMLAGCIGGYGQEKKQATFIPPFDFPLTLSGNFGEIRSNHFHGGLDFKTGGVIGKPVRALADGYISRIRVTNGSGYVLDVCYHNGYSTINRHLSGFISPIAERVEELQYENESWEVEIIPEPDEYPVKSGQQIAWSGNTGYSFGPHLHLDMFETESGDY
;
A
#
# COMPACT_ATOMS: atom_id res chain seq x y z
N MET A 1 -25.52 -67.65 -31.51
CA MET A 1 -24.94 -66.33 -31.96
C MET A 1 -25.54 -65.23 -31.09
N ILE A 2 -24.81 -64.81 -30.07
CA ILE A 2 -25.27 -63.77 -29.11
C ILE A 2 -24.59 -62.45 -29.53
N LYS A 3 -25.36 -61.46 -29.96
CA LYS A 3 -24.87 -60.13 -30.25
C LYS A 3 -24.79 -59.33 -28.94
N GLN A 4 -23.57 -59.00 -28.50
CA GLN A 4 -23.33 -58.08 -27.41
C GLN A 4 -23.40 -56.64 -27.92
N TYR A 5 -24.33 -55.85 -27.39
CA TYR A 5 -24.39 -54.40 -27.58
C TYR A 5 -23.55 -53.77 -26.47
N ILE A 6 -22.45 -53.13 -26.85
CA ILE A 6 -21.65 -52.27 -25.96
C ILE A 6 -22.27 -50.89 -25.99
N THR A 7 -22.93 -50.54 -24.91
CA THR A 7 -23.42 -49.17 -24.71
C THR A 7 -22.30 -48.32 -24.14
N ALA A 8 -21.72 -47.45 -24.93
CA ALA A 8 -20.75 -46.48 -24.47
C ALA A 8 -21.45 -45.35 -23.69
N LEU A 9 -21.26 -45.29 -22.39
CA LEU A 9 -21.73 -44.22 -21.51
C LEU A 9 -20.74 -43.05 -21.61
N MET A 10 -21.09 -41.99 -22.35
CA MET A 10 -20.35 -40.72 -22.33
C MET A 10 -20.64 -39.98 -21.03
N LEU A 11 -19.69 -39.95 -20.11
CA LEU A 11 -19.69 -39.05 -18.97
C LEU A 11 -19.29 -37.68 -19.48
N ALA A 12 -20.25 -36.78 -19.67
CA ALA A 12 -19.99 -35.37 -19.85
C ALA A 12 -19.59 -34.78 -18.50
N GLY A 13 -18.28 -34.68 -18.24
CA GLY A 13 -17.74 -33.97 -17.11
C GLY A 13 -17.95 -32.46 -17.32
N CYS A 14 -18.95 -31.90 -16.69
CA CYS A 14 -19.04 -30.44 -16.53
C CYS A 14 -17.86 -29.99 -15.66
N ILE A 15 -16.81 -29.46 -16.29
CA ILE A 15 -15.79 -28.69 -15.61
C ILE A 15 -16.44 -27.36 -15.25
N GLY A 16 -17.10 -27.33 -14.09
CA GLY A 16 -17.52 -26.09 -13.46
C GLY A 16 -16.27 -25.33 -13.05
N GLY A 17 -15.88 -24.36 -13.87
CA GLY A 17 -14.91 -23.35 -13.47
C GLY A 17 -15.53 -22.58 -12.30
N TYR A 18 -15.14 -22.89 -11.07
CA TYR A 18 -15.37 -22.03 -9.93
C TYR A 18 -14.51 -20.78 -10.14
N GLY A 19 -15.04 -19.80 -10.83
CA GLY A 19 -14.54 -18.44 -10.74
C GLY A 19 -14.78 -18.01 -9.30
N GLN A 20 -13.72 -17.95 -8.48
CA GLN A 20 -13.79 -17.25 -7.21
C GLN A 20 -14.18 -15.81 -7.56
N GLU A 21 -15.40 -15.39 -7.19
CA GLU A 21 -15.73 -13.97 -7.18
C GLU A 21 -14.71 -13.29 -6.26
N LYS A 22 -13.77 -12.53 -6.84
CA LYS A 22 -12.89 -11.66 -6.06
C LYS A 22 -13.80 -10.70 -5.29
N LYS A 23 -13.87 -10.88 -3.97
CA LYS A 23 -14.62 -9.99 -3.10
C LYS A 23 -14.08 -8.58 -3.32
N GLN A 24 -14.94 -7.66 -3.76
CA GLN A 24 -14.54 -6.28 -4.03
C GLN A 24 -13.92 -5.67 -2.77
N ALA A 25 -12.64 -5.31 -2.83
CA ALA A 25 -11.95 -4.68 -1.72
C ALA A 25 -12.55 -3.29 -1.47
N THR A 26 -12.81 -2.98 -0.21
CA THR A 26 -13.34 -1.67 0.19
C THR A 26 -12.23 -0.87 0.85
N PHE A 27 -12.10 0.38 0.41
CA PHE A 27 -11.12 1.32 0.94
C PHE A 27 -11.80 2.63 1.30
N ILE A 28 -11.28 3.29 2.31
CA ILE A 28 -11.61 4.68 2.62
C ILE A 28 -10.50 5.62 2.08
N PRO A 29 -10.77 6.91 1.89
CA PRO A 29 -9.75 7.85 1.45
C PRO A 29 -8.64 8.07 2.50
N PRO A 30 -7.39 8.39 2.06
CA PRO A 30 -6.26 8.63 2.96
C PRO A 30 -6.39 9.93 3.78
N PHE A 31 -7.31 10.80 3.42
CA PHE A 31 -7.58 12.08 4.09
C PHE A 31 -9.07 12.26 4.36
N ASP A 32 -9.43 13.18 5.26
CA ASP A 32 -10.81 13.52 5.62
C ASP A 32 -11.36 14.78 4.92
N PHE A 33 -10.65 15.26 3.92
CA PHE A 33 -11.03 16.40 3.10
C PHE A 33 -11.20 15.98 1.63
N PRO A 34 -11.85 16.79 0.77
CA PRO A 34 -12.01 16.48 -0.65
C PRO A 34 -10.67 16.27 -1.36
N LEU A 35 -10.53 15.10 -2.00
CA LEU A 35 -9.29 14.69 -2.64
C LEU A 35 -9.13 15.37 -4.01
N THR A 36 -7.93 15.88 -4.26
CA THR A 36 -7.48 16.34 -5.58
C THR A 36 -6.08 15.81 -5.86
N LEU A 37 -5.82 15.47 -7.12
CA LEU A 37 -4.53 14.92 -7.54
C LEU A 37 -3.64 16.00 -8.16
N SER A 38 -2.33 15.84 -7.96
CA SER A 38 -1.26 16.54 -8.69
C SER A 38 -0.50 15.62 -9.63
N GLY A 39 -0.65 14.31 -9.47
CA GLY A 39 -0.07 13.28 -10.32
C GLY A 39 -0.94 12.04 -10.39
N ASN A 40 -1.08 11.47 -11.59
CA ASN A 40 -1.85 10.26 -11.83
C ASN A 40 -0.94 9.05 -12.02
N PHE A 41 -1.48 7.86 -11.76
CA PHE A 41 -0.80 6.60 -12.08
C PHE A 41 -0.47 6.53 -13.58
N GLY A 42 0.74 6.05 -13.90
CA GLY A 42 1.19 5.87 -15.27
C GLY A 42 1.64 7.15 -16.00
N GLU A 43 1.64 8.32 -15.35
CA GLU A 43 2.18 9.54 -15.95
C GLU A 43 3.66 9.38 -16.29
N ILE A 44 4.07 9.91 -17.47
CA ILE A 44 5.47 9.93 -17.89
C ILE A 44 6.23 10.97 -17.04
N ARG A 45 7.23 10.52 -16.34
CA ARG A 45 8.22 11.35 -15.64
C ARG A 45 9.53 11.34 -16.43
N SER A 46 10.52 12.14 -16.03
CA SER A 46 11.78 12.29 -16.77
C SER A 46 12.56 10.98 -16.98
N ASN A 47 12.42 10.01 -16.08
CA ASN A 47 13.19 8.75 -16.06
C ASN A 47 12.39 7.50 -15.69
N HIS A 48 11.08 7.63 -15.43
CA HIS A 48 10.21 6.50 -15.07
C HIS A 48 8.75 6.84 -15.33
N PHE A 49 7.85 5.84 -15.23
CA PHE A 49 6.42 6.05 -15.11
C PHE A 49 6.05 6.24 -13.64
N HIS A 50 5.11 7.14 -13.37
CA HIS A 50 4.60 7.38 -12.03
C HIS A 50 3.85 6.16 -11.51
N GLY A 51 4.35 5.55 -10.43
CA GLY A 51 3.83 4.27 -9.88
C GLY A 51 2.59 4.42 -8.98
N GLY A 52 2.17 5.64 -8.64
CA GLY A 52 1.10 5.87 -7.69
C GLY A 52 0.22 7.08 -8.02
N LEU A 53 -0.47 7.57 -7.00
CA LEU A 53 -1.27 8.78 -7.03
C LEU A 53 -0.65 9.84 -6.12
N ASP A 54 -0.51 11.07 -6.62
CA ASP A 54 -0.05 12.20 -5.81
C ASP A 54 -1.26 13.02 -5.32
N PHE A 55 -1.61 12.88 -4.04
CA PHE A 55 -2.71 13.62 -3.40
C PHE A 55 -2.23 14.97 -2.90
N LYS A 56 -2.88 16.05 -3.37
CA LYS A 56 -2.60 17.40 -2.90
C LYS A 56 -2.98 17.59 -1.44
N THR A 57 -2.13 18.29 -0.69
CA THR A 57 -2.35 18.65 0.72
C THR A 57 -2.59 20.16 0.94
N GLY A 58 -2.94 20.88 -0.15
CA GLY A 58 -3.13 22.32 -0.10
C GLY A 58 -1.83 23.11 0.03
N GLY A 59 -0.69 22.54 -0.39
CA GLY A 59 0.63 23.20 -0.31
C GLY A 59 1.23 23.20 1.10
N VAL A 60 0.70 22.42 2.03
CA VAL A 60 1.18 22.33 3.42
C VAL A 60 1.53 20.88 3.80
N ILE A 61 2.48 20.73 4.70
CA ILE A 61 2.82 19.45 5.35
C ILE A 61 1.96 19.24 6.60
N GLY A 62 2.03 18.03 7.19
CA GLY A 62 1.42 17.74 8.50
C GLY A 62 -0.07 17.44 8.44
N LYS A 63 -0.63 17.07 7.29
CA LYS A 63 -2.00 16.52 7.23
C LYS A 63 -1.99 15.08 7.71
N PRO A 64 -2.95 14.67 8.58
CA PRO A 64 -3.07 13.28 9.02
C PRO A 64 -3.30 12.34 7.85
N VAL A 65 -2.42 11.35 7.66
CA VAL A 65 -2.57 10.27 6.68
C VAL A 65 -3.22 9.09 7.38
N ARG A 66 -4.23 8.48 6.77
CA ARG A 66 -5.03 7.39 7.35
C ARG A 66 -4.80 6.08 6.64
N ALA A 67 -4.87 4.97 7.39
CA ALA A 67 -4.95 3.63 6.83
C ALA A 67 -6.26 3.46 6.04
N LEU A 68 -6.16 2.91 4.82
CA LEU A 68 -7.30 2.79 3.90
C LEU A 68 -8.26 1.65 4.27
N ALA A 69 -7.77 0.65 5.01
CA ALA A 69 -8.52 -0.51 5.50
C ALA A 69 -7.85 -1.06 6.77
N ASP A 70 -8.42 -2.11 7.37
CA ASP A 70 -7.80 -2.86 8.46
C ASP A 70 -6.57 -3.63 7.95
N GLY A 71 -5.47 -3.60 8.69
CA GLY A 71 -4.21 -4.25 8.32
C GLY A 71 -3.11 -4.02 9.35
N TYR A 72 -1.88 -3.97 8.87
CA TYR A 72 -0.69 -3.73 9.71
C TYR A 72 0.41 -3.02 8.91
N ILE A 73 1.32 -2.35 9.62
CA ILE A 73 2.52 -1.76 9.03
C ILE A 73 3.50 -2.88 8.71
N SER A 74 3.83 -3.04 7.43
CA SER A 74 4.71 -4.12 6.95
C SER A 74 6.16 -3.68 6.74
N ARG A 75 6.39 -2.37 6.58
CA ARG A 75 7.75 -1.83 6.41
C ARG A 75 7.78 -0.34 6.71
N ILE A 76 8.83 0.10 7.37
CA ILE A 76 9.07 1.49 7.73
C ILE A 76 10.45 1.88 7.19
N ARG A 77 10.53 3.00 6.47
CA ARG A 77 11.80 3.45 5.90
C ARG A 77 11.98 4.96 6.03
N VAL A 78 13.21 5.37 6.21
CA VAL A 78 13.67 6.75 5.97
C VAL A 78 14.81 6.67 4.97
N THR A 79 14.64 7.31 3.82
CA THR A 79 15.62 7.26 2.71
C THR A 79 15.84 8.65 2.12
N ASN A 80 17.02 8.89 1.55
CA ASN A 80 17.31 10.15 0.88
C ASN A 80 16.40 10.40 -0.35
N GLY A 81 16.02 9.33 -1.06
CA GLY A 81 15.21 9.42 -2.28
C GLY A 81 13.72 9.65 -2.02
N SER A 82 13.12 8.84 -1.17
CA SER A 82 11.67 8.84 -0.93
C SER A 82 11.25 9.54 0.37
N GLY A 83 12.22 9.97 1.19
CA GLY A 83 11.97 10.55 2.51
C GLY A 83 11.47 9.53 3.52
N TYR A 84 10.52 9.92 4.35
CA TYR A 84 9.82 9.02 5.25
C TYR A 84 8.78 8.22 4.46
N VAL A 85 8.84 6.89 4.58
CA VAL A 85 8.02 5.94 3.82
C VAL A 85 7.40 4.92 4.75
N LEU A 86 6.11 4.66 4.57
CA LEU A 86 5.35 3.69 5.36
C LEU A 86 4.60 2.73 4.42
N ASP A 87 4.93 1.45 4.52
CA ASP A 87 4.25 0.39 3.77
C ASP A 87 3.21 -0.26 4.68
N VAL A 88 2.00 -0.43 4.17
CA VAL A 88 0.86 -1.01 4.90
C VAL A 88 0.31 -2.19 4.12
N CYS A 89 0.21 -3.34 4.76
CA CYS A 89 -0.45 -4.52 4.24
C CYS A 89 -1.87 -4.62 4.81
N TYR A 90 -2.88 -4.72 3.96
CA TYR A 90 -4.27 -4.80 4.37
C TYR A 90 -4.81 -6.23 4.30
N HIS A 91 -5.68 -6.59 5.24
CA HIS A 91 -6.30 -7.92 5.30
C HIS A 91 -7.23 -8.23 4.11
N ASN A 92 -7.50 -7.25 3.25
CA ASN A 92 -8.29 -7.41 2.03
C ASN A 92 -7.46 -7.83 0.80
N GLY A 93 -6.15 -8.11 0.97
CA GLY A 93 -5.25 -8.60 -0.08
C GLY A 93 -4.50 -7.51 -0.85
N TYR A 94 -4.57 -6.26 -0.42
CA TYR A 94 -3.85 -5.14 -1.02
C TYR A 94 -2.81 -4.55 -0.07
N SER A 95 -1.84 -3.86 -0.64
CA SER A 95 -0.83 -3.09 0.10
C SER A 95 -0.70 -1.68 -0.45
N THR A 96 -0.26 -0.76 0.39
CA THR A 96 0.09 0.61 -0.02
C THR A 96 1.49 0.98 0.43
N ILE A 97 2.15 1.84 -0.37
CA ILE A 97 3.37 2.52 0.00
C ILE A 97 3.08 4.02 0.05
N ASN A 98 3.21 4.61 1.23
CA ASN A 98 2.99 6.03 1.48
C ASN A 98 4.34 6.73 1.56
N ARG A 99 4.62 7.69 0.64
CA ARG A 99 5.93 8.35 0.53
C ARG A 99 5.85 9.84 0.79
N HIS A 100 7.04 10.44 0.91
CA HIS A 100 7.27 11.86 1.14
C HIS A 100 6.64 12.37 2.44
N LEU A 101 6.42 11.48 3.42
CA LEU A 101 5.84 11.81 4.71
C LEU A 101 6.75 12.79 5.49
N SER A 102 6.20 13.54 6.42
CA SER A 102 6.98 14.40 7.33
C SER A 102 7.34 13.71 8.64
N GLY A 103 6.74 12.55 8.92
CA GLY A 103 7.00 11.74 10.09
C GLY A 103 5.93 10.69 10.32
N PHE A 104 6.20 9.81 11.26
CA PHE A 104 5.32 8.76 11.71
C PHE A 104 4.60 9.15 13.00
N ILE A 105 3.62 8.36 13.43
CA ILE A 105 3.02 8.47 14.76
C ILE A 105 3.73 7.52 15.76
N SER A 106 3.55 7.77 17.05
CA SER A 106 3.98 6.82 18.11
C SER A 106 3.29 5.46 17.96
N PRO A 107 4.00 4.34 18.26
CA PRO A 107 5.38 4.27 18.75
C PRO A 107 6.44 4.19 17.64
N ILE A 108 6.03 4.27 16.36
CA ILE A 108 6.94 4.12 15.19
C ILE A 108 7.96 5.27 15.17
N ALA A 109 7.51 6.49 15.48
CA ALA A 109 8.37 7.68 15.45
C ALA A 109 9.58 7.52 16.38
N GLU A 110 9.33 7.09 17.60
CA GLU A 110 10.36 6.88 18.64
C GLU A 110 11.33 5.76 18.21
N ARG A 111 10.80 4.66 17.66
CA ARG A 111 11.66 3.55 17.23
C ARG A 111 12.59 3.92 16.08
N VAL A 112 12.08 4.73 15.14
CA VAL A 112 12.91 5.26 14.05
C VAL A 112 13.99 6.19 14.57
N GLU A 113 13.65 7.10 15.49
CA GLU A 113 14.61 8.03 16.10
C GLU A 113 15.70 7.27 16.87
N GLU A 114 15.33 6.27 17.67
CA GLU A 114 16.30 5.41 18.38
C GLU A 114 17.31 4.78 17.41
N LEU A 115 16.83 4.15 16.34
CA LEU A 115 17.68 3.49 15.34
C LEU A 115 18.55 4.48 14.57
N GLN A 116 18.08 5.70 14.29
CA GLN A 116 18.90 6.75 13.68
C GLN A 116 20.07 7.13 14.56
N TYR A 117 19.86 7.26 15.89
CA TYR A 117 20.93 7.52 16.84
C TYR A 117 21.85 6.32 17.05
N GLU A 118 21.30 5.11 17.21
CA GLU A 118 22.08 3.87 17.37
C GLU A 118 23.03 3.61 16.20
N ASN A 119 22.55 3.86 14.97
CA ASN A 119 23.30 3.60 13.73
C ASN A 119 24.10 4.82 13.24
N GLU A 120 24.01 5.96 13.92
CA GLU A 120 24.57 7.25 13.47
C GLU A 120 24.22 7.53 12.00
N SER A 121 22.99 7.21 11.59
CA SER A 121 22.52 7.26 10.21
C SER A 121 21.14 7.90 10.14
N TRP A 122 20.95 8.78 9.14
CA TRP A 122 19.62 9.28 8.79
C TRP A 122 18.74 8.18 8.18
N GLU A 123 19.33 7.31 7.36
CA GLU A 123 18.60 6.24 6.69
C GLU A 123 18.36 5.06 7.62
N VAL A 124 17.11 4.63 7.69
CA VAL A 124 16.63 3.53 8.53
C VAL A 124 15.69 2.67 7.73
N GLU A 125 15.75 1.38 7.97
CA GLU A 125 14.77 0.40 7.50
C GLU A 125 14.40 -0.54 8.64
N ILE A 126 13.08 -0.68 8.86
CA ILE A 126 12.50 -1.61 9.82
C ILE A 126 11.50 -2.48 9.07
N ILE A 127 11.61 -3.79 9.23
CA ILE A 127 10.61 -4.77 8.77
C ILE A 127 10.00 -5.36 10.05
N PRO A 128 8.84 -4.85 10.49
CA PRO A 128 8.17 -5.36 11.69
C PRO A 128 7.71 -6.81 11.50
N GLU A 129 7.56 -7.54 12.61
CA GLU A 129 6.84 -8.80 12.57
C GLU A 129 5.37 -8.57 12.14
N PRO A 130 4.75 -9.54 11.48
CA PRO A 130 3.33 -9.45 11.16
C PRO A 130 2.51 -9.12 12.41
N ASP A 131 1.62 -8.12 12.29
CA ASP A 131 0.76 -7.63 13.38
C ASP A 131 1.46 -6.94 14.57
N GLU A 132 2.76 -6.63 14.48
CA GLU A 132 3.45 -5.83 15.51
C GLU A 132 2.87 -4.41 15.60
N TYR A 133 2.53 -3.81 14.45
CA TYR A 133 1.86 -2.51 14.37
C TYR A 133 0.52 -2.63 13.64
N PRO A 134 -0.53 -3.16 14.29
CA PRO A 134 -1.84 -3.29 13.66
C PRO A 134 -2.47 -1.91 13.44
N VAL A 135 -3.20 -1.76 12.34
CA VAL A 135 -3.93 -0.54 12.01
C VAL A 135 -5.39 -0.83 11.70
N LYS A 136 -6.26 0.11 12.04
CA LYS A 136 -7.67 0.08 11.70
C LYS A 136 -7.98 1.04 10.55
N SER A 137 -8.98 0.70 9.76
CA SER A 137 -9.52 1.60 8.74
C SER A 137 -9.81 2.98 9.32
N GLY A 138 -9.26 4.02 8.74
CA GLY A 138 -9.39 5.40 9.22
C GLY A 138 -8.44 5.82 10.34
N GLN A 139 -7.69 4.90 10.91
CA GLN A 139 -6.67 5.23 11.90
C GLN A 139 -5.58 6.08 11.25
N GLN A 140 -5.18 7.16 11.92
CA GLN A 140 -4.00 7.92 11.51
C GLN A 140 -2.75 7.05 11.66
N ILE A 141 -1.89 7.06 10.62
CA ILE A 141 -0.66 6.27 10.56
C ILE A 141 0.60 7.14 10.39
N ALA A 142 0.44 8.34 9.84
CA ALA A 142 1.57 9.24 9.56
C ALA A 142 1.08 10.68 9.36
N TRP A 143 2.04 11.55 9.02
CA TRP A 143 1.82 12.94 8.63
C TRP A 143 2.30 13.15 7.19
N SER A 144 1.48 13.78 6.33
CA SER A 144 1.87 14.16 4.97
C SER A 144 3.04 15.14 4.99
N GLY A 145 3.90 15.08 3.96
CA GLY A 145 5.11 15.87 3.99
C GLY A 145 5.59 16.34 2.61
N ASN A 146 6.90 16.56 2.55
CA ASN A 146 7.63 16.97 1.36
C ASN A 146 9.09 16.47 1.44
N THR A 147 9.33 15.30 2.06
CA THR A 147 10.67 14.75 2.26
C THR A 147 11.13 13.92 1.05
N GLY A 148 12.46 13.77 0.89
CA GLY A 148 13.03 13.11 -0.28
C GLY A 148 12.94 13.94 -1.56
N TYR A 149 12.93 13.29 -2.72
CA TYR A 149 12.77 13.95 -4.02
C TYR A 149 11.31 14.32 -4.26
N SER A 150 10.90 15.45 -3.76
CA SER A 150 9.55 15.99 -3.88
C SER A 150 9.58 17.48 -4.23
N PHE A 151 8.71 17.92 -5.16
CA PHE A 151 8.65 19.29 -5.63
C PHE A 151 7.65 20.17 -4.86
N GLY A 152 6.98 19.63 -3.84
CA GLY A 152 6.02 20.35 -3.02
C GLY A 152 5.21 19.41 -2.13
N PRO A 153 4.56 19.92 -1.07
CA PRO A 153 3.80 19.09 -0.14
C PRO A 153 2.68 18.30 -0.81
N HIS A 154 2.75 16.97 -0.69
CA HIS A 154 1.74 16.02 -1.18
C HIS A 154 1.88 14.68 -0.45
N LEU A 155 0.95 13.76 -0.66
CA LEU A 155 1.10 12.35 -0.36
C LEU A 155 1.22 11.59 -1.68
N HIS A 156 2.35 10.91 -1.89
CA HIS A 156 2.46 9.89 -2.92
C HIS A 156 2.02 8.54 -2.34
N LEU A 157 1.07 7.90 -3.01
CA LEU A 157 0.52 6.62 -2.58
C LEU A 157 0.53 5.64 -3.74
N ASP A 158 1.37 4.59 -3.62
CA ASP A 158 1.29 3.40 -4.47
C ASP A 158 0.26 2.43 -3.87
N MET A 159 -0.48 1.72 -4.71
CA MET A 159 -1.36 0.61 -4.30
C MET A 159 -1.17 -0.57 -5.24
N PHE A 160 -1.06 -1.76 -4.67
CA PHE A 160 -0.85 -3.00 -5.43
C PHE A 160 -1.47 -4.21 -4.71
N GLU A 161 -1.74 -5.27 -5.46
CA GLU A 161 -2.17 -6.55 -4.90
C GLU A 161 -0.98 -7.18 -4.15
N THR A 162 -1.18 -7.57 -2.90
CA THR A 162 -0.09 -7.99 -1.99
C THR A 162 0.64 -9.24 -2.49
N GLU A 163 -0.08 -10.22 -3.05
CA GLU A 163 0.47 -11.49 -3.49
C GLU A 163 1.24 -11.39 -4.81
N SER A 164 0.65 -10.71 -5.81
CA SER A 164 1.25 -10.61 -7.14
C SER A 164 2.22 -9.43 -7.29
N GLY A 165 2.06 -8.39 -6.48
CA GLY A 165 2.75 -7.13 -6.64
C GLY A 165 2.23 -6.28 -7.81
N ASP A 166 1.10 -6.64 -8.41
CA ASP A 166 0.50 -5.92 -9.54
C ASP A 166 -0.20 -4.64 -9.08
N TYR A 167 0.01 -3.53 -9.82
CA TYR A 167 -0.59 -2.22 -9.61
C TYR A 167 -1.97 -2.09 -10.21
#